data_60c97112ca8979361d324bd885e41d75
#
_entry.id   60c97112ca8979361d324bd885e41d75
#
_cell.length_a   1.000
_cell.length_b   1.000
_cell.length_c   1.000
_cell.angle_alpha   90.00
_cell.angle_beta   90.00
_cell.angle_gamma   90.00
#
_symmetry.space_group_name_H-M   'P 1'
#
loop_
_entity.id
_entity.type
_entity.pdbx_description
1 polymer ?
#
loop_
_entity_poly.entity_id
_entity_poly.type
_entity_poly.pdbx_seq_one_letter_code
_entity_poly.pdbx_strand_id
1 'polypeptide(L)'
;MKTLSLKYLLFLFFFTSCKSKQEKVKPKEERITESVYASGIIKSTHQYKVFSTVNGVISAILVNEGDVVKKGDAIIRLVNTNAQLNTESAALSADYTAASNNAEKLNELQIATNLAKSKMNVDGLLQQRQQNLWNKNIGTKNELEQRHLAYKSSVTAYQAAALRYTQLQKQISFQAKQSQNNLQIASSIKNDYTIKTDADGRVYNLIMKQGEMVNTLSPVAIIGDADNFMMELQVDEFDINKIKNGQKIMLSMDSYKGQIFEAVVTKINPIMNERSKSFTVEAVFIKQPAALYPNLTCEANIVIQQKEKAITIPRNYLLAGDSVWIESKRKRKVIVGLKDYQKVEILSGITVNDFIYNPAL
;
A
#
# COMPACT_ATOMS: atom_id res chain seq x y z
N MET A 1 -52.64 -86.12 -47.06
CA MET A 1 -53.15 -84.93 -47.80
C MET A 1 -52.28 -83.74 -47.48
N LYS A 2 -51.80 -83.12 -48.53
CA LYS A 2 -51.19 -81.81 -48.66
C LYS A 2 -49.77 -81.58 -48.10
N THR A 3 -48.86 -81.64 -49.01
CA THR A 3 -47.53 -81.12 -49.16
C THR A 3 -47.40 -79.63 -48.82
N LEU A 4 -46.32 -79.25 -48.09
CA LEU A 4 -45.90 -77.88 -48.07
C LEU A 4 -44.38 -77.80 -48.33
N SER A 5 -44.01 -77.18 -49.43
CA SER A 5 -42.66 -77.02 -49.96
C SER A 5 -41.89 -75.94 -49.15
N LEU A 6 -40.69 -76.31 -48.69
CA LEU A 6 -39.74 -75.41 -48.01
C LEU A 6 -38.91 -74.71 -49.09
N LYS A 7 -39.19 -73.40 -49.33
CA LYS A 7 -38.36 -72.52 -50.15
C LYS A 7 -37.22 -71.94 -49.31
N TYR A 8 -35.98 -72.35 -49.62
CA TYR A 8 -34.75 -71.71 -49.10
C TYR A 8 -34.67 -70.28 -49.57
N LEU A 9 -34.77 -69.31 -48.62
CA LEU A 9 -34.46 -67.92 -48.88
C LEU A 9 -33.02 -67.70 -48.44
N LEU A 10 -32.13 -67.68 -49.40
CA LEU A 10 -30.68 -67.28 -49.22
C LEU A 10 -30.60 -65.83 -48.92
N PHE A 11 -30.39 -65.45 -47.64
CA PHE A 11 -30.21 -64.05 -47.21
C PHE A 11 -28.75 -63.70 -47.41
N LEU A 12 -28.45 -62.97 -48.51
CA LEU A 12 -27.12 -62.45 -48.82
C LEU A 12 -26.85 -61.24 -47.90
N PHE A 13 -26.08 -61.47 -46.82
CA PHE A 13 -25.59 -60.39 -45.97
C PHE A 13 -24.52 -59.58 -46.70
N PHE A 14 -24.89 -58.43 -47.28
CA PHE A 14 -23.95 -57.43 -47.72
C PHE A 14 -23.30 -56.81 -46.48
N PHE A 15 -22.10 -57.23 -46.12
CA PHE A 15 -21.22 -56.49 -45.25
C PHE A 15 -20.80 -55.21 -45.99
N THR A 16 -21.52 -54.10 -45.77
CA THR A 16 -21.01 -52.76 -46.10
C THR A 16 -19.94 -52.44 -45.05
N SER A 17 -18.69 -52.75 -45.38
CA SER A 17 -17.53 -52.27 -44.68
C SER A 17 -17.53 -50.75 -44.79
N CYS A 18 -18.05 -50.08 -43.78
CA CYS A 18 -17.91 -48.65 -43.63
C CYS A 18 -16.41 -48.35 -43.39
N LYS A 19 -15.63 -48.12 -44.44
CA LYS A 19 -14.28 -47.55 -44.34
C LYS A 19 -14.47 -46.20 -43.70
N SER A 20 -14.22 -46.08 -42.41
CA SER A 20 -14.08 -44.81 -41.70
C SER A 20 -13.09 -43.98 -42.52
N LYS A 21 -13.58 -42.87 -43.10
CA LYS A 21 -12.79 -41.97 -43.90
C LYS A 21 -11.86 -41.25 -42.96
N GLN A 22 -10.63 -41.73 -42.87
CA GLN A 22 -9.64 -41.16 -41.96
C GLN A 22 -9.52 -39.65 -42.24
N GLU A 23 -9.83 -38.81 -41.26
CA GLU A 23 -9.77 -37.36 -41.42
C GLU A 23 -8.34 -36.97 -41.66
N LYS A 24 -8.13 -36.19 -42.75
CA LYS A 24 -6.80 -35.71 -43.15
C LYS A 24 -6.81 -34.19 -43.26
N VAL A 25 -5.71 -33.59 -42.89
CA VAL A 25 -5.52 -32.13 -42.92
C VAL A 25 -4.17 -31.82 -43.58
N LYS A 26 -4.05 -30.68 -44.24
CA LYS A 26 -2.77 -30.14 -44.67
C LYS A 26 -2.24 -29.16 -43.64
N PRO A 27 -0.93 -29.14 -43.35
CA PRO A 27 -0.30 -28.06 -42.60
C PRO A 27 -0.60 -26.72 -43.27
N LYS A 28 -0.82 -25.68 -42.48
CA LYS A 28 -1.11 -24.33 -42.93
C LYS A 28 0.01 -23.40 -42.51
N GLU A 29 0.35 -22.46 -43.36
CA GLU A 29 1.21 -21.34 -43.00
C GLU A 29 0.32 -20.25 -42.41
N GLU A 30 0.42 -20.02 -41.12
CA GLU A 30 -0.40 -19.06 -40.38
C GLU A 30 0.30 -18.55 -39.14
N ARG A 31 -0.29 -17.53 -38.51
CA ARG A 31 0.19 -16.98 -37.26
C ARG A 31 -0.02 -17.97 -36.12
N ILE A 32 1.03 -18.12 -35.29
CA ILE A 32 0.96 -18.86 -34.02
C ILE A 32 1.48 -18.00 -32.85
N THR A 33 0.82 -18.12 -31.71
CA THR A 33 1.19 -17.39 -30.50
C THR A 33 1.31 -18.38 -29.35
N GLU A 34 2.47 -18.45 -28.73
CA GLU A 34 2.64 -19.14 -27.45
C GLU A 34 2.30 -18.19 -26.34
N SER A 35 1.42 -18.59 -25.44
CA SER A 35 1.02 -17.79 -24.30
C SER A 35 0.96 -18.65 -23.03
N VAL A 36 1.16 -17.99 -21.89
CA VAL A 36 0.91 -18.56 -20.56
C VAL A 36 -0.44 -18.07 -20.08
N TYR A 37 -1.27 -19.01 -19.67
CA TYR A 37 -2.56 -18.70 -19.03
C TYR A 37 -2.36 -18.28 -17.58
N ALA A 38 -3.08 -17.25 -17.16
CA ALA A 38 -3.17 -16.81 -15.78
C ALA A 38 -4.60 -16.35 -15.47
N SER A 39 -5.08 -16.64 -14.29
CA SER A 39 -6.31 -16.06 -13.75
C SER A 39 -5.97 -14.95 -12.76
N GLY A 40 -6.85 -13.99 -12.59
CA GLY A 40 -6.58 -12.91 -11.66
C GLY A 40 -7.80 -12.06 -11.34
N ILE A 41 -7.53 -10.98 -10.65
CA ILE A 41 -8.53 -9.99 -10.24
C ILE A 41 -8.08 -8.58 -10.58
N ILE A 42 -9.06 -7.74 -10.86
CA ILE A 42 -8.86 -6.30 -11.01
C ILE A 42 -8.75 -5.69 -9.61
N LYS A 43 -7.77 -4.81 -9.41
CA LYS A 43 -7.64 -3.97 -8.22
C LYS A 43 -7.55 -2.51 -8.61
N SER A 44 -8.03 -1.64 -7.73
CA SER A 44 -7.68 -0.23 -7.84
C SER A 44 -6.21 -0.04 -7.50
N THR A 45 -5.52 0.81 -8.24
CA THR A 45 -4.12 1.17 -7.94
C THR A 45 -4.07 1.84 -6.56
N HIS A 46 -2.98 1.63 -5.83
CA HIS A 46 -2.79 2.17 -4.47
C HIS A 46 -3.93 1.84 -3.48
N GLN A 47 -4.63 0.72 -3.71
CA GLN A 47 -5.67 0.28 -2.79
C GLN A 47 -5.07 -0.07 -1.43
N TYR A 48 -5.65 0.51 -0.36
CA TYR A 48 -5.23 0.25 1.01
C TYR A 48 -6.42 0.10 1.95
N LYS A 49 -6.16 -0.55 3.07
CA LYS A 49 -7.12 -0.71 4.17
C LYS A 49 -6.88 0.39 5.19
N VAL A 50 -7.93 1.09 5.56
CA VAL A 50 -7.91 2.10 6.62
C VAL A 50 -8.13 1.43 7.96
N PHE A 51 -7.28 1.74 8.94
CA PHE A 51 -7.39 1.26 10.31
C PHE A 51 -7.59 2.43 11.27
N SER A 52 -8.20 2.15 12.42
CA SER A 52 -8.24 3.11 13.52
C SER A 52 -6.95 3.03 14.34
N THR A 53 -6.47 4.16 14.81
CA THR A 53 -5.34 4.24 15.77
C THR A 53 -5.78 4.07 17.21
N VAL A 54 -7.10 4.19 17.49
CA VAL A 54 -7.70 4.07 18.82
C VAL A 54 -8.91 3.14 18.80
N ASN A 55 -9.22 2.57 19.95
CA ASN A 55 -10.46 1.81 20.13
C ASN A 55 -11.60 2.77 20.48
N GLY A 56 -12.80 2.52 19.94
CA GLY A 56 -13.96 3.35 20.25
C GLY A 56 -15.23 2.90 19.53
N VAL A 57 -16.37 3.47 19.88
CA VAL A 57 -17.64 3.24 19.21
C VAL A 57 -17.84 4.28 18.12
N ILE A 58 -18.29 3.87 16.95
CA ILE A 58 -18.59 4.76 15.83
C ILE A 58 -19.79 5.65 16.17
N SER A 59 -19.54 6.95 16.27
CA SER A 59 -20.60 7.95 16.48
C SER A 59 -21.25 8.39 15.17
N ALA A 60 -20.46 8.49 14.10
CA ALA A 60 -20.95 8.86 12.77
C ALA A 60 -20.01 8.35 11.66
N ILE A 61 -20.59 7.98 10.54
CA ILE A 61 -19.91 7.75 9.27
C ILE A 61 -20.15 8.99 8.41
N LEU A 62 -19.08 9.58 7.87
CA LEU A 62 -19.10 10.89 7.22
C LEU A 62 -19.05 10.80 5.68
N VAL A 63 -18.86 9.61 5.14
CA VAL A 63 -18.76 9.32 3.70
C VAL A 63 -19.59 8.10 3.35
N ASN A 64 -19.91 7.92 2.08
CA ASN A 64 -20.58 6.73 1.55
C ASN A 64 -19.63 5.93 0.67
N GLU A 65 -19.95 4.65 0.44
CA GLU A 65 -19.30 3.85 -0.59
C GLU A 65 -19.52 4.49 -1.97
N GLY A 66 -18.44 4.61 -2.74
CA GLY A 66 -18.43 5.29 -4.03
C GLY A 66 -17.96 6.75 -3.98
N ASP A 67 -17.96 7.40 -2.81
CA ASP A 67 -17.51 8.79 -2.68
C ASP A 67 -16.01 8.92 -3.01
N VAL A 68 -15.66 10.03 -3.65
CA VAL A 68 -14.26 10.43 -3.88
C VAL A 68 -13.81 11.31 -2.73
N VAL A 69 -12.69 10.97 -2.12
CA VAL A 69 -12.13 11.62 -0.94
C VAL A 69 -10.70 12.10 -1.20
N LYS A 70 -10.29 13.13 -0.50
CA LYS A 70 -8.93 13.69 -0.53
C LYS A 70 -8.17 13.29 0.73
N LYS A 71 -6.85 13.28 0.64
CA LYS A 71 -5.99 13.06 1.79
C LYS A 71 -6.34 13.99 2.95
N GLY A 72 -6.59 13.41 4.11
CA GLY A 72 -6.96 14.13 5.32
C GLY A 72 -8.47 14.31 5.54
N ASP A 73 -9.31 13.94 4.57
CA ASP A 73 -10.76 13.95 4.75
C ASP A 73 -11.18 12.97 5.83
N ALA A 74 -12.13 13.42 6.68
CA ALA A 74 -12.69 12.60 7.76
C ALA A 74 -13.69 11.60 7.17
N ILE A 75 -13.51 10.32 7.45
CA ILE A 75 -14.39 9.25 6.98
C ILE A 75 -15.29 8.68 8.09
N ILE A 76 -14.75 8.55 9.31
CA ILE A 76 -15.48 8.00 10.45
C ILE A 76 -15.12 8.83 11.69
N ARG A 77 -16.13 9.09 12.52
CA ARG A 77 -15.95 9.71 13.83
C ARG A 77 -16.31 8.72 14.92
N LEU A 78 -15.44 8.61 15.92
CA LEU A 78 -15.68 7.81 17.11
C LEU A 78 -16.19 8.67 18.27
N VAL A 79 -16.81 8.03 19.27
CA VAL A 79 -17.18 8.69 20.54
C VAL A 79 -15.88 9.11 21.25
N ASN A 80 -15.75 10.39 21.56
CA ASN A 80 -14.50 10.98 22.08
C ASN A 80 -14.66 11.82 23.35
N THR A 81 -15.73 11.65 24.10
CA THR A 81 -16.05 12.48 25.27
C THR A 81 -14.90 12.57 26.28
N ASN A 82 -14.28 11.43 26.61
CA ASN A 82 -13.16 11.41 27.56
C ASN A 82 -11.90 12.09 26.99
N ALA A 83 -11.62 11.90 25.70
CA ALA A 83 -10.48 12.56 25.03
C ALA A 83 -10.68 14.08 24.95
N GLN A 84 -11.92 14.53 24.75
CA GLN A 84 -12.27 15.94 24.76
C GLN A 84 -12.06 16.56 26.15
N LEU A 85 -12.59 15.97 27.22
CA LEU A 85 -12.43 16.44 28.59
C LEU A 85 -10.95 16.45 29.02
N ASN A 86 -10.18 15.44 28.63
CA ASN A 86 -8.74 15.41 28.86
C ASN A 86 -8.01 16.57 28.17
N THR A 87 -8.42 16.88 26.93
CA THR A 87 -7.84 18.02 26.18
C THR A 87 -8.17 19.35 26.82
N GLU A 88 -9.42 19.53 27.29
CA GLU A 88 -9.85 20.73 28.02
C GLU A 88 -9.08 20.90 29.36
N SER A 89 -8.93 19.82 30.12
CA SER A 89 -8.11 19.82 31.34
C SER A 89 -6.65 20.18 31.07
N ALA A 90 -6.06 19.61 30.02
CA ALA A 90 -4.69 19.95 29.65
C ALA A 90 -4.56 21.40 29.15
N ALA A 91 -5.58 21.95 28.47
CA ALA A 91 -5.61 23.34 28.06
C ALA A 91 -5.65 24.30 29.25
N LEU A 92 -6.50 24.02 30.24
CA LEU A 92 -6.56 24.81 31.48
C LEU A 92 -5.21 24.77 32.25
N SER A 93 -4.56 23.60 32.30
CA SER A 93 -3.23 23.45 32.90
C SER A 93 -2.16 24.26 32.16
N ALA A 94 -2.20 24.22 30.84
CA ALA A 94 -1.25 24.99 29.99
C ALA A 94 -1.44 26.50 30.14
N ASP A 95 -2.68 26.97 30.21
CA ASP A 95 -3.01 28.38 30.49
C ASP A 95 -2.54 28.80 31.86
N TYR A 96 -2.88 28.05 32.93
CA TYR A 96 -2.43 28.35 34.29
C TYR A 96 -0.91 28.44 34.42
N THR A 97 -0.15 27.59 33.74
CA THR A 97 1.31 27.57 33.81
C THR A 97 1.98 28.53 32.82
N ALA A 98 1.22 29.20 31.96
CA ALA A 98 1.76 30.16 30.97
C ALA A 98 2.64 31.22 31.64
N ALA A 99 3.72 31.62 30.96
CA ALA A 99 4.63 32.63 31.52
C ALA A 99 3.95 33.99 31.75
N SER A 100 2.95 34.34 30.94
CA SER A 100 2.12 35.54 31.12
C SER A 100 1.41 35.58 32.45
N ASN A 101 0.81 34.45 32.88
CA ASN A 101 0.04 34.34 34.13
C ASN A 101 0.95 34.28 35.38
N ASN A 102 2.26 34.07 35.17
CA ASN A 102 3.28 34.07 36.24
C ASN A 102 4.19 35.32 36.19
N ALA A 103 3.86 36.31 35.37
CA ALA A 103 4.66 37.51 35.19
C ALA A 103 4.85 38.33 36.47
N GLU A 104 3.82 38.39 37.33
CA GLU A 104 3.87 39.10 38.62
C GLU A 104 4.93 38.53 39.53
N LYS A 105 5.03 37.21 39.69
CA LYS A 105 6.05 36.54 40.50
C LYS A 105 7.48 36.83 39.99
N LEU A 106 7.68 36.88 38.69
CA LEU A 106 8.96 37.24 38.10
C LEU A 106 9.28 38.72 38.31
N ASN A 107 8.30 39.62 38.21
CA ASN A 107 8.46 41.04 38.43
C ASN A 107 8.85 41.33 39.88
N GLU A 108 8.23 40.67 40.85
CA GLU A 108 8.63 40.81 42.27
C GLU A 108 10.12 40.49 42.48
N LEU A 109 10.61 39.37 42.00
CA LEU A 109 12.04 39.01 42.10
C LEU A 109 12.94 39.92 41.26
N GLN A 110 12.47 40.44 40.14
CA GLN A 110 13.20 41.43 39.36
C GLN A 110 13.39 42.74 40.11
N ILE A 111 12.34 43.23 40.79
CA ILE A 111 12.41 44.45 41.65
C ILE A 111 13.39 44.20 42.79
N ALA A 112 13.32 43.04 43.50
CA ALA A 112 14.26 42.70 44.55
C ALA A 112 15.73 42.65 44.05
N THR A 113 15.95 42.10 42.87
CA THR A 113 17.27 42.05 42.22
C THR A 113 17.80 43.45 41.89
N ASN A 114 16.94 44.31 41.36
CA ASN A 114 17.30 45.70 41.04
C ASN A 114 17.63 46.52 42.31
N LEU A 115 16.88 46.31 43.40
CA LEU A 115 17.16 46.95 44.67
C LEU A 115 18.53 46.52 45.26
N ALA A 116 18.79 45.19 45.25
CA ALA A 116 20.08 44.65 45.69
C ALA A 116 21.26 45.18 44.83
N LYS A 117 21.05 45.27 43.52
CA LYS A 117 22.04 45.86 42.56
C LYS A 117 22.32 47.33 42.86
N SER A 118 21.28 48.13 43.15
CA SER A 118 21.42 49.54 43.50
C SER A 118 22.20 49.69 44.79
N LYS A 119 21.89 48.88 45.83
CA LYS A 119 22.64 48.87 47.09
C LYS A 119 24.11 48.51 46.90
N MET A 120 24.40 47.46 46.13
CA MET A 120 25.78 47.07 45.77
C MET A 120 26.56 48.22 45.12
N ASN A 121 25.94 48.93 44.17
CA ASN A 121 26.56 50.02 43.47
C ASN A 121 26.90 51.20 44.45
N VAL A 122 25.98 51.54 45.33
CA VAL A 122 26.20 52.59 46.38
C VAL A 122 27.32 52.16 47.32
N ASP A 123 27.30 50.96 47.84
CA ASP A 123 28.35 50.47 48.79
C ASP A 123 29.73 50.41 48.07
N GLY A 124 29.75 50.04 46.77
CA GLY A 124 30.99 50.09 45.95
C GLY A 124 31.57 51.48 45.80
N LEU A 125 30.72 52.48 45.57
CA LEU A 125 31.16 53.89 45.48
C LEU A 125 31.66 54.39 46.84
N LEU A 126 31.01 54.02 47.95
CA LEU A 126 31.46 54.41 49.29
C LEU A 126 32.78 53.73 49.66
N GLN A 127 32.95 52.46 49.34
CA GLN A 127 34.21 51.74 49.55
C GLN A 127 35.36 52.39 48.73
N GLN A 128 35.12 52.69 47.43
CA GLN A 128 36.11 53.35 46.59
C GLN A 128 36.49 54.73 47.15
N ARG A 129 35.52 55.50 47.61
CA ARG A 129 35.77 56.81 48.26
C ARG A 129 36.64 56.68 49.52
N GLN A 130 36.31 55.73 50.40
CA GLN A 130 37.07 55.48 51.64
C GLN A 130 38.50 54.99 51.31
N GLN A 131 38.68 54.16 50.32
CA GLN A 131 40.00 53.72 49.83
C GLN A 131 40.85 54.88 49.35
N ASN A 132 40.26 55.85 48.61
CA ASN A 132 40.95 57.07 48.15
C ASN A 132 41.33 57.99 49.32
N LEU A 133 40.53 58.14 50.39
CA LEU A 133 40.84 58.89 51.61
C LEU A 133 41.98 58.22 52.38
N TRP A 134 41.93 56.88 52.56
CA TRP A 134 42.97 56.12 53.21
C TRP A 134 44.35 56.24 52.49
N ASN A 135 44.34 56.17 51.19
CA ASN A 135 45.57 56.38 50.37
C ASN A 135 46.20 57.78 50.55
N LYS A 136 45.42 58.73 51.07
CA LYS A 136 45.88 60.11 51.41
C LYS A 136 46.14 60.25 52.91
N ASN A 137 46.20 59.13 53.66
CA ASN A 137 46.35 59.06 55.11
C ASN A 137 45.20 59.76 55.90
N ILE A 138 43.98 59.75 55.35
CA ILE A 138 42.78 60.31 55.98
C ILE A 138 41.83 59.17 56.41
N GLY A 139 41.45 59.18 57.70
CA GLY A 139 40.56 58.16 58.25
C GLY A 139 41.28 57.00 58.96
N THR A 140 40.50 55.99 59.39
CA THR A 140 41.01 54.85 60.15
C THR A 140 40.95 53.55 59.30
N LYS A 141 41.83 52.62 59.59
CA LYS A 141 41.82 51.27 58.93
C LYS A 141 40.48 50.53 59.19
N ASN A 142 39.93 50.69 60.36
CA ASN A 142 38.63 50.07 60.70
C ASN A 142 37.49 50.58 59.80
N GLU A 143 37.42 51.87 59.51
CA GLU A 143 36.44 52.44 58.60
C GLU A 143 36.58 51.86 57.16
N LEU A 144 37.82 51.71 56.70
CA LEU A 144 38.08 51.08 55.38
C LEU A 144 37.60 49.62 55.37
N GLU A 145 37.94 48.82 56.39
CA GLU A 145 37.56 47.43 56.55
C GLU A 145 36.02 47.26 56.63
N GLN A 146 35.34 48.13 57.38
CA GLN A 146 33.88 48.17 57.47
C GLN A 146 33.23 48.45 56.08
N ARG A 147 33.75 49.41 55.29
CA ARG A 147 33.23 49.68 53.93
C ARG A 147 33.47 48.52 53.01
N HIS A 148 34.64 47.87 53.07
CA HIS A 148 34.95 46.69 52.29
C HIS A 148 33.99 45.51 52.63
N LEU A 149 33.74 45.28 53.90
CA LEU A 149 32.78 44.23 54.34
C LEU A 149 31.35 44.55 53.89
N ALA A 150 30.91 45.81 53.99
CA ALA A 150 29.58 46.22 53.53
C ALA A 150 29.43 46.01 52.00
N TYR A 151 30.43 46.38 51.19
CA TYR A 151 30.39 46.11 49.75
C TYR A 151 30.36 44.63 49.43
N LYS A 152 31.24 43.84 50.05
CA LYS A 152 31.25 42.36 49.86
C LYS A 152 29.91 41.74 50.23
N SER A 153 29.25 42.16 51.30
CA SER A 153 27.93 41.72 51.70
C SER A 153 26.88 42.09 50.65
N SER A 154 26.89 43.30 50.13
CA SER A 154 25.92 43.73 49.10
C SER A 154 26.14 43.05 47.77
N VAL A 155 27.38 42.71 47.38
CA VAL A 155 27.68 41.87 46.21
C VAL A 155 27.04 40.50 46.36
N THR A 156 27.25 39.85 47.51
CA THR A 156 26.67 38.54 47.78
C THR A 156 25.13 38.58 47.79
N ALA A 157 24.53 39.61 48.33
CA ALA A 157 23.06 39.80 48.35
C ALA A 157 22.51 39.98 46.93
N TYR A 158 23.19 40.76 46.05
CA TYR A 158 22.79 40.88 44.64
C TYR A 158 22.91 39.56 43.89
N GLN A 159 24.01 38.82 44.05
CA GLN A 159 24.21 37.53 43.41
C GLN A 159 23.13 36.55 43.82
N ALA A 160 22.77 36.49 45.13
CA ALA A 160 21.70 35.61 45.62
C ALA A 160 20.33 36.00 45.04
N ALA A 161 20.01 37.31 44.95
CA ALA A 161 18.75 37.78 44.37
C ALA A 161 18.68 37.44 42.85
N ALA A 162 19.75 37.67 42.10
CA ALA A 162 19.84 37.36 40.69
C ALA A 162 19.70 35.84 40.42
N LEU A 163 20.31 35.03 41.27
CA LEU A 163 20.18 33.56 41.18
C LEU A 163 18.72 33.10 41.40
N ARG A 164 18.04 33.65 42.41
CA ARG A 164 16.60 33.33 42.70
C ARG A 164 15.72 33.73 41.52
N TYR A 165 15.93 34.89 40.93
CA TYR A 165 15.20 35.31 39.73
C TYR A 165 15.39 34.34 38.57
N THR A 166 16.64 33.97 38.25
CA THR A 166 16.98 33.02 37.17
C THR A 166 16.42 31.65 37.43
N GLN A 167 16.45 31.16 38.69
CA GLN A 167 15.87 29.87 39.02
C GLN A 167 14.35 29.86 38.82
N LEU A 168 13.62 30.89 39.30
CA LEU A 168 12.18 30.99 39.09
C LEU A 168 11.83 31.10 37.60
N GLN A 169 12.58 31.89 36.84
CA GLN A 169 12.40 32.02 35.37
C GLN A 169 12.52 30.67 34.70
N LYS A 170 13.57 29.88 35.02
CA LYS A 170 13.75 28.52 34.47
C LYS A 170 12.62 27.58 34.88
N GLN A 171 12.19 27.64 36.15
CA GLN A 171 11.10 26.82 36.66
C GLN A 171 9.78 27.10 35.91
N ILE A 172 9.39 28.36 35.76
CA ILE A 172 8.18 28.78 35.03
C ILE A 172 8.27 28.34 33.59
N SER A 173 9.40 28.56 32.88
CA SER A 173 9.55 28.16 31.50
C SER A 173 9.47 26.64 31.31
N PHE A 174 10.01 25.86 32.23
CA PHE A 174 9.92 24.39 32.22
C PHE A 174 8.49 23.92 32.41
N GLN A 175 7.77 24.43 33.42
CA GLN A 175 6.38 24.06 33.69
C GLN A 175 5.46 24.44 32.54
N ALA A 176 5.61 25.62 31.97
CA ALA A 176 4.83 26.07 30.83
C ALA A 176 5.04 25.14 29.62
N LYS A 177 6.32 24.79 29.32
CA LYS A 177 6.63 23.88 28.23
C LYS A 177 6.10 22.46 28.46
N GLN A 178 6.19 21.96 29.70
CA GLN A 178 5.67 20.65 30.04
C GLN A 178 4.15 20.58 29.85
N SER A 179 3.41 21.59 30.37
CA SER A 179 1.95 21.64 30.23
C SER A 179 1.53 21.83 28.77
N GLN A 180 2.26 22.62 27.99
CA GLN A 180 2.03 22.77 26.55
C GLN A 180 2.22 21.44 25.78
N ASN A 181 3.26 20.68 26.13
CA ASN A 181 3.47 19.34 25.54
C ASN A 181 2.33 18.38 25.91
N ASN A 182 1.85 18.42 27.17
CA ASN A 182 0.72 17.60 27.61
C ASN A 182 -0.57 17.97 26.85
N LEU A 183 -0.81 19.26 26.61
CA LEU A 183 -1.93 19.72 25.78
C LEU A 183 -1.81 19.20 24.34
N GLN A 184 -0.62 19.23 23.76
CA GLN A 184 -0.37 18.72 22.40
C GLN A 184 -0.64 17.22 22.32
N ILE A 185 -0.20 16.44 23.32
CA ILE A 185 -0.45 14.98 23.40
C ILE A 185 -1.96 14.72 23.50
N ALA A 186 -2.67 15.39 24.42
CA ALA A 186 -4.11 15.23 24.58
C ALA A 186 -4.88 15.60 23.30
N SER A 187 -4.47 16.67 22.62
CA SER A 187 -5.07 17.10 21.35
C SER A 187 -4.81 16.09 20.22
N SER A 188 -3.62 15.49 20.16
CA SER A 188 -3.32 14.43 19.19
C SER A 188 -4.23 13.22 19.42
N ILE A 189 -4.33 12.74 20.66
CA ILE A 189 -5.22 11.63 21.02
C ILE A 189 -6.68 11.94 20.65
N LYS A 190 -7.15 13.18 20.95
CA LYS A 190 -8.51 13.60 20.55
C LYS A 190 -8.72 13.55 19.03
N ASN A 191 -7.73 13.95 18.25
CA ASN A 191 -7.79 13.92 16.78
C ASN A 191 -7.85 12.50 16.23
N ASP A 192 -7.23 11.52 16.90
CA ASP A 192 -7.24 10.11 16.52
C ASP A 192 -8.64 9.48 16.59
N TYR A 193 -9.58 10.09 17.30
CA TYR A 193 -11.00 9.71 17.29
C TYR A 193 -11.74 10.14 16.02
N THR A 194 -11.06 10.81 15.11
CA THR A 194 -11.56 11.08 13.76
C THR A 194 -10.66 10.37 12.77
N ILE A 195 -11.13 9.25 12.23
CA ILE A 195 -10.41 8.46 11.24
C ILE A 195 -10.45 9.21 9.92
N LYS A 196 -9.28 9.42 9.32
CA LYS A 196 -9.09 10.19 8.09
C LYS A 196 -8.43 9.34 7.01
N THR A 197 -8.54 9.79 5.77
CA THR A 197 -7.86 9.19 4.62
C THR A 197 -6.38 9.55 4.60
N ASP A 198 -5.52 8.60 4.20
CA ASP A 198 -4.08 8.82 4.05
C ASP A 198 -3.68 9.29 2.64
N ALA A 199 -4.55 9.08 1.65
CA ALA A 199 -4.34 9.46 0.25
C ALA A 199 -5.66 9.84 -0.42
N ASP A 200 -5.56 10.52 -1.57
CA ASP A 200 -6.70 10.78 -2.43
C ASP A 200 -7.20 9.45 -3.01
N GLY A 201 -8.52 9.32 -3.22
CA GLY A 201 -9.08 8.10 -3.79
C GLY A 201 -10.59 8.01 -3.70
N ARG A 202 -11.11 6.81 -3.98
CA ARG A 202 -12.52 6.43 -3.85
C ARG A 202 -12.70 5.45 -2.70
N VAL A 203 -13.75 5.63 -1.92
CA VAL A 203 -14.18 4.68 -0.88
C VAL A 203 -14.85 3.49 -1.56
N TYR A 204 -14.20 2.33 -1.55
CA TYR A 204 -14.75 1.13 -2.18
C TYR A 204 -15.59 0.28 -1.24
N ASN A 205 -15.27 0.31 0.06
CA ASN A 205 -16.04 -0.45 1.05
C ASN A 205 -15.93 0.21 2.42
N LEU A 206 -17.07 0.28 3.12
CA LEU A 206 -17.18 0.64 4.53
C LEU A 206 -17.53 -0.62 5.32
N ILE A 207 -16.53 -1.18 6.01
CA ILE A 207 -16.62 -2.49 6.66
C ILE A 207 -17.47 -2.42 7.94
N MET A 208 -17.44 -1.27 8.62
CA MET A 208 -18.08 -1.05 9.92
C MET A 208 -19.28 -0.13 9.80
N LYS A 209 -20.25 -0.27 10.71
CA LYS A 209 -21.48 0.51 10.78
C LYS A 209 -21.49 1.42 12.01
N GLN A 210 -22.32 2.47 11.95
CA GLN A 210 -22.57 3.34 13.10
C GLN A 210 -23.08 2.53 14.29
N GLY A 211 -22.52 2.80 15.49
CA GLY A 211 -22.81 2.08 16.71
C GLY A 211 -21.92 0.86 16.97
N GLU A 212 -21.15 0.40 15.99
CA GLU A 212 -20.19 -0.70 16.16
C GLU A 212 -18.92 -0.24 16.86
N MET A 213 -18.25 -1.17 17.52
CA MET A 213 -16.96 -0.94 18.19
C MET A 213 -15.81 -1.20 17.21
N VAL A 214 -14.96 -0.20 17.05
CA VAL A 214 -13.73 -0.27 16.26
C VAL A 214 -12.56 -0.65 17.16
N ASN A 215 -11.65 -1.47 16.62
CA ASN A 215 -10.36 -1.78 17.23
C ASN A 215 -9.22 -1.48 16.26
N THR A 216 -7.99 -1.46 16.75
CA THR A 216 -6.79 -1.13 15.96
C THR A 216 -6.33 -2.26 15.03
N LEU A 217 -6.90 -3.46 15.12
CA LEU A 217 -6.51 -4.65 14.34
C LEU A 217 -7.40 -4.91 13.13
N SER A 218 -8.61 -4.35 13.15
CA SER A 218 -9.60 -4.55 12.08
C SER A 218 -9.69 -3.33 11.18
N PRO A 219 -9.67 -3.51 9.86
CA PRO A 219 -9.86 -2.39 8.95
C PRO A 219 -11.30 -1.87 9.02
N VAL A 220 -11.46 -0.56 8.87
CA VAL A 220 -12.77 0.12 8.89
C VAL A 220 -13.28 0.45 7.49
N ALA A 221 -12.37 0.67 6.54
CA ALA A 221 -12.70 0.98 5.14
C ALA A 221 -11.62 0.47 4.18
N ILE A 222 -11.97 0.40 2.89
CA ILE A 222 -11.05 0.14 1.79
C ILE A 222 -11.12 1.34 0.84
N ILE A 223 -9.97 1.96 0.58
CA ILE A 223 -9.82 3.13 -0.30
C ILE A 223 -8.74 2.81 -1.34
N GLY A 224 -8.88 3.36 -2.54
CA GLY A 224 -7.90 3.23 -3.62
C GLY A 224 -8.16 4.26 -4.70
N ASP A 225 -7.34 4.32 -5.74
CA ASP A 225 -7.49 5.26 -6.84
C ASP A 225 -8.90 5.19 -7.44
N ALA A 226 -9.46 6.34 -7.81
CA ALA A 226 -10.81 6.41 -8.32
C ALA A 226 -10.93 5.83 -9.74
N ASP A 227 -9.91 6.03 -10.58
CA ASP A 227 -9.96 5.80 -12.02
C ASP A 227 -8.83 4.90 -12.56
N ASN A 228 -7.80 4.61 -11.74
CA ASN A 228 -6.68 3.78 -12.17
C ASN A 228 -6.81 2.36 -11.60
N PHE A 229 -6.74 1.38 -12.49
CA PHE A 229 -6.87 -0.03 -12.13
C PHE A 229 -5.68 -0.83 -12.66
N MET A 230 -5.34 -1.86 -11.91
CA MET A 230 -4.33 -2.85 -12.24
C MET A 230 -4.90 -4.26 -12.09
N MET A 231 -4.19 -5.22 -12.64
CA MET A 231 -4.51 -6.64 -12.51
C MET A 231 -3.47 -7.33 -11.64
N GLU A 232 -3.93 -8.18 -10.72
CA GLU A 232 -3.09 -9.15 -10.05
C GLU A 232 -3.39 -10.53 -10.64
N LEU A 233 -2.46 -11.02 -11.46
CA LEU A 233 -2.56 -12.31 -12.15
C LEU A 233 -1.78 -13.37 -11.39
N GLN A 234 -2.34 -14.57 -11.28
CA GLN A 234 -1.70 -15.72 -10.67
C GLN A 234 -1.12 -16.61 -11.77
N VAL A 235 0.20 -16.70 -11.82
CA VAL A 235 0.96 -17.50 -12.80
C VAL A 235 1.54 -18.72 -12.08
N ASP A 236 1.38 -19.90 -12.67
CA ASP A 236 1.90 -21.16 -12.14
C ASP A 236 3.44 -21.16 -12.05
N GLU A 237 3.97 -21.90 -11.07
CA GLU A 237 5.42 -22.07 -10.84
C GLU A 237 6.16 -22.59 -12.08
N PHE A 238 5.55 -23.46 -12.88
CA PHE A 238 6.17 -24.02 -14.08
C PHE A 238 6.37 -23.00 -15.20
N ASP A 239 5.56 -21.94 -15.22
CA ASP A 239 5.55 -20.97 -16.31
C ASP A 239 6.20 -19.62 -15.96
N ILE A 240 6.46 -19.34 -14.69
CA ILE A 240 6.98 -18.04 -14.25
C ILE A 240 8.29 -17.64 -14.91
N ASN A 241 9.18 -18.62 -15.19
CA ASN A 241 10.47 -18.37 -15.83
C ASN A 241 10.35 -17.84 -17.29
N LYS A 242 9.17 -18.00 -17.91
CA LYS A 242 8.86 -17.51 -19.25
C LYS A 242 8.35 -16.07 -19.23
N ILE A 243 7.91 -15.57 -18.06
CA ILE A 243 7.30 -14.26 -17.90
C ILE A 243 8.37 -13.18 -17.73
N LYS A 244 8.18 -12.05 -18.40
CA LYS A 244 9.07 -10.88 -18.35
C LYS A 244 8.24 -9.60 -18.32
N ASN A 245 8.77 -8.57 -17.66
CA ASN A 245 8.17 -7.25 -17.72
C ASN A 245 8.08 -6.75 -19.16
N GLY A 246 6.99 -6.05 -19.50
CA GLY A 246 6.74 -5.52 -20.84
C GLY A 246 6.05 -6.49 -21.79
N GLN A 247 5.80 -7.75 -21.43
CA GLN A 247 5.05 -8.68 -22.26
C GLN A 247 3.60 -8.27 -22.39
N LYS A 248 3.06 -8.42 -23.60
CA LYS A 248 1.64 -8.18 -23.87
C LYS A 248 0.76 -9.26 -23.27
N ILE A 249 -0.41 -8.85 -22.84
CA ILE A 249 -1.45 -9.72 -22.30
C ILE A 249 -2.73 -9.50 -23.09
N MET A 250 -3.37 -10.59 -23.47
CA MET A 250 -4.73 -10.61 -23.98
C MET A 250 -5.65 -11.01 -22.84
N LEU A 251 -6.51 -10.08 -22.41
CA LEU A 251 -7.34 -10.21 -21.20
C LEU A 251 -8.82 -10.35 -21.57
N SER A 252 -9.53 -11.26 -20.95
CA SER A 252 -10.98 -11.37 -20.94
C SER A 252 -11.54 -11.24 -19.53
N MET A 253 -12.74 -10.68 -19.41
CA MET A 253 -13.46 -10.54 -18.14
C MET A 253 -14.90 -10.99 -18.33
N ASP A 254 -15.45 -11.71 -17.35
CA ASP A 254 -16.84 -12.19 -17.40
C ASP A 254 -17.86 -11.06 -17.47
N SER A 255 -17.54 -9.91 -16.87
CA SER A 255 -18.35 -8.69 -16.92
C SER A 255 -18.39 -8.04 -18.30
N TYR A 256 -17.46 -8.38 -19.19
CA TYR A 256 -17.32 -7.84 -20.55
C TYR A 256 -17.27 -8.97 -21.59
N LYS A 257 -18.29 -9.85 -21.59
CA LYS A 257 -18.35 -11.03 -22.45
C LYS A 257 -18.11 -10.71 -23.94
N GLY A 258 -17.19 -11.47 -24.55
CA GLY A 258 -16.85 -11.33 -25.97
C GLY A 258 -15.91 -10.18 -26.31
N GLN A 259 -15.45 -9.41 -25.33
CA GLN A 259 -14.45 -8.36 -25.51
C GLN A 259 -13.09 -8.83 -24.99
N ILE A 260 -12.05 -8.53 -25.76
CA ILE A 260 -10.66 -8.78 -25.38
C ILE A 260 -9.99 -7.44 -25.17
N PHE A 261 -9.31 -7.29 -24.03
CA PHE A 261 -8.57 -6.10 -23.68
C PHE A 261 -7.07 -6.39 -23.76
N GLU A 262 -6.29 -5.39 -24.15
CA GLU A 262 -4.84 -5.47 -24.14
C GLU A 262 -4.28 -4.88 -22.85
N ALA A 263 -3.30 -5.58 -22.29
CA ALA A 263 -2.59 -5.17 -21.09
C ALA A 263 -1.09 -5.47 -21.22
N VAL A 264 -0.30 -5.00 -20.27
CA VAL A 264 1.15 -5.19 -20.23
C VAL A 264 1.57 -5.58 -18.83
N VAL A 265 2.46 -6.58 -18.73
CA VAL A 265 3.12 -6.97 -17.48
C VAL A 265 4.00 -5.82 -17.00
N THR A 266 3.78 -5.34 -15.78
CA THR A 266 4.55 -4.25 -15.17
C THR A 266 5.50 -4.74 -14.09
N LYS A 267 5.11 -5.78 -13.33
CA LYS A 267 5.91 -6.28 -12.23
C LYS A 267 5.64 -7.76 -11.98
N ILE A 268 6.68 -8.47 -11.58
CA ILE A 268 6.61 -9.86 -11.14
C ILE A 268 7.00 -9.86 -9.66
N ASN A 269 6.11 -10.31 -8.78
CA ASN A 269 6.42 -10.42 -7.37
C ASN A 269 7.38 -11.60 -7.15
N PRO A 270 8.51 -11.40 -6.47
CA PRO A 270 9.58 -12.40 -6.39
C PRO A 270 9.26 -13.57 -5.42
N ILE A 271 8.17 -13.47 -4.66
CA ILE A 271 7.79 -14.49 -3.66
C ILE A 271 6.59 -15.27 -4.19
N MET A 272 6.73 -16.58 -4.21
CA MET A 272 5.65 -17.52 -4.54
C MET A 272 4.68 -17.66 -3.37
N ASN A 273 3.40 -17.73 -3.67
CA ASN A 273 2.39 -18.14 -2.70
C ASN A 273 2.46 -19.67 -2.53
N GLU A 274 2.91 -20.14 -1.37
CA GLU A 274 3.12 -21.57 -1.09
C GLU A 274 1.83 -22.41 -1.15
N ARG A 275 0.68 -21.81 -0.86
CA ARG A 275 -0.62 -22.50 -0.86
C ARG A 275 -1.12 -22.74 -2.27
N SER A 276 -1.07 -21.73 -3.13
CA SER A 276 -1.56 -21.81 -4.52
C SER A 276 -0.49 -22.26 -5.51
N LYS A 277 0.79 -22.36 -5.09
CA LYS A 277 1.93 -22.66 -5.97
C LYS A 277 2.01 -21.72 -7.17
N SER A 278 1.68 -20.44 -6.96
CA SER A 278 1.65 -19.42 -7.99
C SER A 278 2.43 -18.17 -7.60
N PHE A 279 2.88 -17.44 -8.61
CA PHE A 279 3.48 -16.11 -8.48
C PHE A 279 2.45 -15.05 -8.85
N THR A 280 2.45 -13.95 -8.11
CA THR A 280 1.61 -12.80 -8.47
C THR A 280 2.35 -11.93 -9.48
N VAL A 281 1.71 -11.71 -10.63
CA VAL A 281 2.19 -10.83 -11.70
C VAL A 281 1.23 -9.64 -11.80
N GLU A 282 1.77 -8.45 -11.68
CA GLU A 282 1.02 -7.21 -11.81
C GLU A 282 1.03 -6.74 -13.28
N ALA A 283 -0.11 -6.27 -13.75
CA ALA A 283 -0.28 -5.78 -15.11
C ALA A 283 -1.20 -4.57 -15.14
N VAL A 284 -1.05 -3.74 -16.18
CA VAL A 284 -1.90 -2.57 -16.41
C VAL A 284 -2.53 -2.62 -17.78
N PHE A 285 -3.73 -2.07 -17.91
CA PHE A 285 -4.40 -1.95 -19.20
C PHE A 285 -3.64 -0.98 -20.12
N ILE A 286 -3.54 -1.31 -21.41
CA ILE A 286 -3.14 -0.34 -22.43
C ILE A 286 -4.27 0.65 -22.67
N LYS A 287 -5.50 0.14 -22.75
CA LYS A 287 -6.73 0.92 -22.79
C LYS A 287 -7.75 0.25 -21.87
N GLN A 288 -8.06 0.92 -20.76
CA GLN A 288 -9.02 0.36 -19.81
C GLN A 288 -10.48 0.55 -20.29
N PRO A 289 -11.39 -0.34 -19.88
CA PRO A 289 -12.83 -0.16 -20.05
C PRO A 289 -13.36 1.10 -19.36
N ALA A 290 -14.51 1.57 -19.81
CA ALA A 290 -15.14 2.79 -19.28
C ALA A 290 -15.56 2.67 -17.80
N ALA A 291 -15.90 1.46 -17.34
CA ALA A 291 -16.26 1.21 -15.94
C ALA A 291 -15.54 -0.04 -15.44
N LEU A 292 -14.78 0.08 -14.36
CA LEU A 292 -14.13 -1.02 -13.67
C LEU A 292 -14.45 -0.96 -12.18
N TYR A 293 -14.53 -2.13 -11.59
CA TYR A 293 -14.74 -2.29 -10.15
C TYR A 293 -13.66 -3.22 -9.61
N PRO A 294 -13.12 -2.96 -8.42
CA PRO A 294 -12.21 -3.90 -7.75
C PRO A 294 -12.88 -5.27 -7.57
N ASN A 295 -12.03 -6.31 -7.54
CA ASN A 295 -12.40 -7.71 -7.41
C ASN A 295 -13.16 -8.34 -8.59
N LEU A 296 -13.31 -7.66 -9.73
CA LEU A 296 -13.73 -8.33 -10.96
C LEU A 296 -12.69 -9.39 -11.33
N THR A 297 -13.16 -10.59 -11.67
CA THR A 297 -12.31 -11.68 -12.13
C THR A 297 -11.91 -11.48 -13.59
N CYS A 298 -10.71 -11.90 -13.92
CA CYS A 298 -10.20 -11.85 -15.28
C CYS A 298 -9.38 -13.10 -15.61
N GLU A 299 -9.39 -13.44 -16.88
CA GLU A 299 -8.55 -14.47 -17.49
C GLU A 299 -7.57 -13.81 -18.45
N ALA A 300 -6.31 -14.15 -18.33
CA ALA A 300 -5.21 -13.52 -19.06
C ALA A 300 -4.40 -14.57 -19.83
N ASN A 301 -4.04 -14.22 -21.06
CA ASN A 301 -3.08 -14.95 -21.84
C ASN A 301 -1.85 -14.05 -22.04
N ILE A 302 -0.77 -14.33 -21.32
CA ILE A 302 0.48 -13.58 -21.38
C ILE A 302 1.28 -14.08 -22.57
N VAL A 303 1.51 -13.23 -23.56
CA VAL A 303 2.18 -13.59 -24.81
C VAL A 303 3.68 -13.76 -24.55
N ILE A 304 4.17 -14.98 -24.74
CA ILE A 304 5.58 -15.33 -24.62
C ILE A 304 6.32 -15.08 -25.92
N GLN A 305 5.79 -15.65 -26.99
CA GLN A 305 6.38 -15.53 -28.32
C GLN A 305 5.28 -15.60 -29.38
N GLN A 306 5.49 -14.89 -30.49
CA GLN A 306 4.59 -14.86 -31.64
C GLN A 306 5.39 -14.94 -32.91
N LYS A 307 4.89 -15.72 -33.87
CA LYS A 307 5.38 -15.76 -35.23
C LYS A 307 4.23 -15.51 -36.21
N GLU A 308 4.43 -14.60 -37.16
CA GLU A 308 3.40 -14.23 -38.14
C GLU A 308 3.23 -15.32 -39.21
N LYS A 309 4.30 -16.06 -39.50
CA LYS A 309 4.33 -17.15 -40.48
C LYS A 309 4.99 -18.36 -39.90
N ALA A 310 4.21 -19.39 -39.62
CA ALA A 310 4.67 -20.67 -39.14
C ALA A 310 3.86 -21.80 -39.79
N ILE A 311 4.50 -22.89 -40.14
CA ILE A 311 3.79 -24.09 -40.59
C ILE A 311 3.15 -24.72 -39.37
N THR A 312 1.83 -24.72 -39.29
CA THR A 312 1.07 -25.23 -38.14
C THR A 312 0.23 -26.43 -38.49
N ILE A 313 0.02 -27.28 -37.52
CA ILE A 313 -0.93 -28.40 -37.53
C ILE A 313 -1.84 -28.34 -36.31
N PRO A 314 -3.07 -28.89 -36.36
CA PRO A 314 -3.89 -29.03 -35.16
C PRO A 314 -3.18 -29.92 -34.14
N ARG A 315 -3.24 -29.53 -32.86
CA ARG A 315 -2.53 -30.20 -31.75
C ARG A 315 -2.92 -31.68 -31.58
N ASN A 316 -4.16 -32.02 -31.87
CA ASN A 316 -4.66 -33.40 -31.83
C ASN A 316 -4.09 -34.32 -32.94
N TYR A 317 -3.37 -33.79 -33.94
CA TYR A 317 -2.66 -34.57 -34.93
C TYR A 317 -1.22 -34.92 -34.53
N LEU A 318 -0.68 -34.28 -33.48
CA LEU A 318 0.65 -34.58 -32.95
C LEU A 318 0.60 -35.78 -32.01
N LEU A 319 1.38 -36.81 -32.30
CA LEU A 319 1.54 -38.02 -31.48
C LEU A 319 2.60 -37.83 -30.42
N ALA A 320 2.57 -38.67 -29.39
CA ALA A 320 3.65 -38.75 -28.39
C ALA A 320 5.00 -39.06 -29.08
N GLY A 321 6.07 -38.35 -28.64
CA GLY A 321 7.40 -38.46 -29.25
C GLY A 321 7.58 -37.64 -30.51
N ASP A 322 6.80 -36.52 -30.63
CA ASP A 322 6.90 -35.53 -31.72
C ASP A 322 6.86 -36.18 -33.12
N SER A 323 5.79 -36.90 -33.40
CA SER A 323 5.56 -37.55 -34.68
C SER A 323 4.15 -37.32 -35.21
N VAL A 324 3.94 -37.43 -36.51
CA VAL A 324 2.64 -37.31 -37.19
C VAL A 324 2.40 -38.50 -38.09
N TRP A 325 1.12 -38.85 -38.35
CA TRP A 325 0.75 -39.82 -39.37
C TRP A 325 0.73 -39.13 -40.74
N ILE A 326 1.55 -39.62 -41.74
CA ILE A 326 1.62 -39.06 -43.09
C ILE A 326 0.85 -39.93 -44.10
N GLU A 327 0.71 -41.22 -43.83
CA GLU A 327 -0.07 -42.17 -44.61
C GLU A 327 -0.65 -43.18 -43.65
N SER A 328 -1.60 -44.01 -44.09
CA SER A 328 -2.21 -45.06 -43.23
C SER A 328 -1.16 -45.81 -42.43
N LYS A 329 -1.04 -45.50 -41.13
CA LYS A 329 -0.15 -46.13 -40.15
C LYS A 329 1.36 -45.88 -40.32
N ARG A 330 1.82 -44.90 -41.16
CA ARG A 330 3.23 -44.55 -41.30
C ARG A 330 3.51 -43.27 -40.48
N LYS A 331 4.32 -43.41 -39.41
CA LYS A 331 4.73 -42.28 -38.57
C LYS A 331 5.93 -41.56 -39.18
N ARG A 332 5.94 -40.24 -39.15
CA ARG A 332 7.09 -39.42 -39.46
C ARG A 332 7.44 -38.55 -38.26
N LYS A 333 8.70 -38.54 -37.83
CA LYS A 333 9.18 -37.69 -36.76
C LYS A 333 9.25 -36.25 -37.30
N VAL A 334 8.85 -35.31 -36.45
CA VAL A 334 8.86 -33.88 -36.74
C VAL A 334 9.62 -33.14 -35.64
N ILE A 335 10.15 -31.95 -35.95
CA ILE A 335 10.68 -31.05 -34.96
C ILE A 335 9.61 -29.99 -34.73
N VAL A 336 9.15 -29.89 -33.50
CA VAL A 336 8.11 -28.94 -33.11
C VAL A 336 8.73 -27.63 -32.59
N GLY A 337 8.06 -26.53 -32.85
CA GLY A 337 8.39 -25.20 -32.36
C GLY A 337 7.36 -24.73 -31.32
N LEU A 338 6.78 -23.54 -31.56
CA LEU A 338 5.78 -22.94 -30.67
C LEU A 338 4.52 -23.82 -30.60
N LYS A 339 3.89 -23.81 -29.41
CA LYS A 339 2.66 -24.54 -29.14
C LYS A 339 1.63 -23.59 -28.57
N ASP A 340 0.41 -23.63 -29.14
CA ASP A 340 -0.74 -23.01 -28.50
C ASP A 340 -1.75 -24.08 -28.06
N TYR A 341 -2.92 -23.66 -27.58
CA TYR A 341 -3.97 -24.58 -27.14
C TYR A 341 -4.49 -25.49 -28.27
N GLN A 342 -4.60 -24.97 -29.49
CA GLN A 342 -5.22 -25.64 -30.64
C GLN A 342 -4.20 -26.15 -31.65
N LYS A 343 -3.02 -25.54 -31.76
CA LYS A 343 -2.07 -25.74 -32.86
C LYS A 343 -0.64 -25.93 -32.37
N VAL A 344 0.17 -26.50 -33.19
CA VAL A 344 1.60 -26.71 -32.97
C VAL A 344 2.37 -26.32 -34.24
N GLU A 345 3.44 -25.51 -34.04
CA GLU A 345 4.39 -25.18 -35.11
C GLU A 345 5.26 -26.38 -35.42
N ILE A 346 5.47 -26.64 -36.72
CA ILE A 346 6.42 -27.62 -37.22
C ILE A 346 7.59 -26.92 -37.88
N LEU A 347 8.78 -27.10 -37.30
CA LEU A 347 10.02 -26.51 -37.80
C LEU A 347 10.63 -27.35 -38.93
N SER A 348 10.47 -28.69 -38.87
CA SER A 348 10.95 -29.60 -39.91
C SER A 348 10.26 -30.96 -39.85
N GLY A 349 10.35 -31.75 -40.90
CA GLY A 349 9.81 -33.09 -41.01
C GLY A 349 8.60 -33.22 -41.94
N ILE A 350 7.80 -32.17 -42.09
CA ILE A 350 6.70 -32.07 -43.05
C ILE A 350 6.66 -30.69 -43.72
N THR A 351 6.00 -30.62 -44.87
CA THR A 351 5.78 -29.40 -45.66
C THR A 351 4.28 -29.09 -45.77
N VAL A 352 3.93 -27.91 -46.25
CA VAL A 352 2.53 -27.49 -46.52
C VAL A 352 1.80 -28.38 -47.56
N ASN A 353 2.54 -29.16 -48.32
CA ASN A 353 1.97 -30.05 -49.36
C ASN A 353 1.68 -31.46 -48.83
N ASP A 354 2.23 -31.85 -47.67
CA ASP A 354 2.01 -33.16 -47.09
C ASP A 354 0.57 -33.28 -46.51
N PHE A 355 0.03 -34.49 -46.54
CA PHE A 355 -1.21 -34.80 -45.81
C PHE A 355 -0.88 -35.47 -44.50
N ILE A 356 -1.44 -34.99 -43.46
CA ILE A 356 -1.39 -35.62 -42.09
C ILE A 356 -2.75 -36.17 -41.71
N TYR A 357 -2.76 -37.26 -40.98
CA TYR A 357 -3.95 -38.03 -40.63
C TYR A 357 -4.21 -37.99 -39.13
N ASN A 358 -5.50 -37.93 -38.76
CA ASN A 358 -5.91 -37.92 -37.38
C ASN A 358 -5.56 -39.26 -36.70
N PRO A 359 -4.81 -39.26 -35.59
CA PRO A 359 -4.47 -40.52 -34.86
C PRO A 359 -5.61 -41.14 -34.11
N ALA A 360 -6.71 -40.42 -33.84
CA ALA A 360 -7.82 -40.85 -33.03
C ALA A 360 -8.88 -41.72 -33.79
N LEU A 361 -8.64 -42.08 -35.04
CA LEU A 361 -9.57 -42.85 -35.86
C LEU A 361 -8.95 -44.19 -36.37
#